data_862031537bb408b8d7a61158a7a34596
#
_entry.id   862031537bb408b8d7a61158a7a34596
#
_cell.length_a   1.000
_cell.length_b   1.000
_cell.length_c   1.000
_cell.angle_alpha   90.00
_cell.angle_beta   90.00
_cell.angle_gamma   90.00
#
_symmetry.space_group_name_H-M   'P 1'
#
loop_
_entity.id
_entity.type
_entity.pdbx_description
1 polymer ?
#
loop_
_entity_poly.entity_id
_entity_poly.type
_entity_poly.pdbx_seq_one_letter_code
_entity_poly.pdbx_strand_id
1 'polypeptide(L)'
;HQFTWEKLGDILTYHHNAPILFSSGLFFFLFIGFLMIYMSLRKHTLARIIYVTLFSLYFYYKSSGLWFGLLVFTATSDFLIAQCISHTTSVLKRKLFVTLSLCINLGMLGYFKYFNFLGELFTMAAGGEWLKMNIFLPVGISFFTFQSISYVIDVYRGRIQPLGRWIDYVFYVSFFPQLVAGPIVRARDFIPQMYKNPTVTRSEFCLLYTSPS
;
A
#
# COMPACT_ATOMS: atom_id res chain seq x y z
N HIS A 1 33.66 14.72 14.34
CA HIS A 1 32.64 13.69 14.02
C HIS A 1 32.88 13.19 12.59
N GLN A 2 33.61 12.08 12.44
CA GLN A 2 33.78 11.45 11.13
C GLN A 2 32.45 10.80 10.74
N PHE A 3 31.92 11.24 9.62
CA PHE A 3 30.75 10.67 8.97
C PHE A 3 31.22 9.37 8.28
N THR A 4 30.97 8.23 8.89
CA THR A 4 31.41 6.93 8.39
C THR A 4 30.32 6.33 7.54
N TRP A 5 30.68 5.77 6.36
CA TRP A 5 29.74 5.10 5.43
C TRP A 5 28.98 3.94 6.09
N GLU A 6 29.56 3.29 7.10
CA GLU A 6 28.91 2.29 7.94
C GLU A 6 27.67 2.82 8.67
N LYS A 7 27.74 4.04 9.22
CA LYS A 7 26.58 4.67 9.87
C LYS A 7 25.44 4.98 8.91
N LEU A 8 25.75 5.31 7.65
CA LEU A 8 24.74 5.44 6.59
C LEU A 8 24.10 4.10 6.25
N GLY A 9 24.89 3.02 6.18
CA GLY A 9 24.38 1.67 5.98
C GLY A 9 23.41 1.27 7.08
N ASP A 10 23.77 1.47 8.35
CA ASP A 10 22.92 1.17 9.51
C ASP A 10 21.64 2.01 9.51
N ILE A 11 21.73 3.28 9.15
CA ILE A 11 20.55 4.16 9.04
C ILE A 11 19.60 3.69 7.94
N LEU A 12 20.11 3.11 6.85
CA LEU A 12 19.33 2.67 5.70
C LEU A 12 18.79 1.24 5.82
N THR A 13 19.31 0.41 6.75
CA THR A 13 18.82 -0.95 6.99
C THR A 13 17.63 -0.98 7.95
N TYR A 14 16.87 -2.06 7.92
CA TYR A 14 15.73 -2.28 8.81
C TYR A 14 16.21 -2.56 10.24
N HIS A 15 15.71 -1.79 11.21
CA HIS A 15 15.89 -2.05 12.63
C HIS A 15 14.53 -2.27 13.29
N HIS A 16 14.34 -3.43 13.90
CA HIS A 16 13.08 -3.84 14.56
C HIS A 16 12.64 -2.84 15.66
N ASN A 17 13.60 -2.20 16.34
CA ASN A 17 13.33 -1.30 17.46
C ASN A 17 13.23 0.18 17.07
N ALA A 18 13.43 0.54 15.81
CA ALA A 18 13.42 1.93 15.36
C ALA A 18 12.76 2.07 13.97
N PRO A 19 11.43 1.83 13.86
CA PRO A 19 10.73 2.09 12.60
C PRO A 19 10.82 3.58 12.25
N ILE A 20 11.02 3.89 10.97
CA ILE A 20 10.95 5.30 10.53
C ILE A 20 9.50 5.76 10.65
N LEU A 21 9.28 6.69 11.57
CA LEU A 21 8.02 7.42 11.70
C LEU A 21 8.14 8.76 10.97
N PHE A 22 7.01 9.32 10.52
CA PHE A 22 6.96 10.65 9.88
C PHE A 22 7.51 11.77 10.76
N SER A 23 7.57 11.57 12.08
CA SER A 23 8.12 12.52 13.05
C SER A 23 9.63 12.50 13.18
N SER A 24 10.34 11.56 12.50
CA SER A 24 11.79 11.51 12.60
C SER A 24 12.46 12.56 11.73
N GLY A 25 13.50 13.23 12.26
CA GLY A 25 14.27 14.22 11.49
C GLY A 25 14.88 13.62 10.21
N LEU A 26 15.24 12.34 10.25
CA LEU A 26 15.75 11.61 9.09
C LEU A 26 14.70 11.53 7.98
N PHE A 27 13.43 11.28 8.32
CA PHE A 27 12.34 11.29 7.35
C PHE A 27 12.22 12.62 6.64
N PHE A 28 12.36 13.74 7.37
CA PHE A 28 12.28 15.07 6.80
C PHE A 28 13.33 15.31 5.71
N PHE A 29 14.59 14.95 5.96
CA PHE A 29 15.66 15.06 4.95
C PHE A 29 15.46 14.14 3.75
N LEU A 30 15.05 12.89 4.00
CA LEU A 30 14.71 11.94 2.92
C LEU A 30 13.53 12.44 2.09
N PHE A 31 12.53 13.05 2.73
CA PHE A 31 11.35 13.59 2.05
C PHE A 31 11.69 14.83 1.20
N ILE A 32 12.59 15.71 1.66
CA ILE A 32 13.08 16.83 0.85
C ILE A 32 13.82 16.30 -0.39
N GLY A 33 14.72 15.32 -0.22
CA GLY A 33 15.41 14.68 -1.33
C GLY A 33 14.42 14.00 -2.30
N PHE A 34 13.40 13.32 -1.76
CA PHE A 34 12.32 12.74 -2.54
C PHE A 34 11.59 13.79 -3.38
N LEU A 35 11.21 14.92 -2.79
CA LEU A 35 10.50 15.98 -3.49
C LEU A 35 11.34 16.62 -4.60
N MET A 36 12.63 16.83 -4.38
CA MET A 36 13.52 17.39 -5.41
C MET A 36 13.59 16.48 -6.65
N ILE A 37 13.77 15.17 -6.45
CA ILE A 37 13.80 14.21 -7.56
C ILE A 37 12.41 14.09 -8.21
N TYR A 38 11.34 14.05 -7.42
CA TYR A 38 9.97 14.01 -7.92
C TYR A 38 9.66 15.20 -8.83
N MET A 39 10.05 16.42 -8.44
CA MET A 39 9.87 17.63 -9.25
C MET A 39 10.72 17.61 -10.53
N SER A 40 11.92 17.04 -10.50
CA SER A 40 12.76 16.85 -11.69
C SER A 40 12.10 15.89 -12.68
N LEU A 41 11.42 14.84 -12.19
CA LEU A 41 10.75 13.84 -13.02
C LEU A 41 9.33 14.24 -13.48
N ARG A 42 8.85 15.44 -13.17
CA ARG A 42 7.47 15.87 -13.45
C ARG A 42 7.03 15.70 -14.90
N LYS A 43 7.96 15.83 -15.86
CA LYS A 43 7.70 15.68 -17.30
C LYS A 43 7.62 14.22 -17.77
N HIS A 44 8.13 13.27 -16.99
CA HIS A 44 8.22 11.86 -17.35
C HIS A 44 7.32 11.01 -16.44
N THR A 45 6.05 10.86 -16.83
CA THR A 45 5.04 10.18 -16.00
C THR A 45 5.46 8.77 -15.56
N LEU A 46 6.01 7.96 -16.47
CA LEU A 46 6.42 6.60 -16.14
C LEU A 46 7.60 6.58 -15.14
N ALA A 47 8.63 7.40 -15.39
CA ALA A 47 9.77 7.49 -14.47
C ALA A 47 9.34 7.97 -13.08
N ARG A 48 8.40 8.91 -13.01
CA ARG A 48 7.80 9.40 -11.77
C ARG A 48 7.06 8.29 -11.02
N ILE A 49 6.23 7.51 -11.71
CA ILE A 49 5.50 6.38 -11.13
C ILE A 49 6.48 5.36 -10.56
N ILE A 50 7.48 4.94 -11.34
CA ILE A 50 8.50 3.98 -10.90
C ILE A 50 9.24 4.53 -9.68
N TYR A 51 9.69 5.78 -9.71
CA TYR A 51 10.42 6.41 -8.62
C TYR A 51 9.62 6.43 -7.32
N VAL A 52 8.35 6.90 -7.38
CA VAL A 52 7.47 6.95 -6.20
C VAL A 52 7.16 5.56 -5.69
N THR A 53 6.96 4.57 -6.57
CA THR A 53 6.74 3.17 -6.18
C THR A 53 7.95 2.61 -5.43
N LEU A 54 9.16 2.80 -5.97
CA LEU A 54 10.38 2.33 -5.32
C LEU A 54 10.60 2.99 -3.96
N PHE A 55 10.36 4.31 -3.86
CA PHE A 55 10.45 5.02 -2.59
C PHE A 55 9.41 4.52 -1.59
N SER A 56 8.17 4.27 -2.04
CA SER A 56 7.09 3.75 -1.20
C SER A 56 7.40 2.34 -0.69
N LEU A 57 7.91 1.45 -1.54
CA LEU A 57 8.33 0.10 -1.15
C LEU A 57 9.52 0.13 -0.20
N TYR A 58 10.49 1.02 -0.42
CA TYR A 58 11.60 1.21 0.50
C TYR A 58 11.12 1.71 1.87
N PHE A 59 10.22 2.70 1.90
CA PHE A 59 9.61 3.18 3.14
C PHE A 59 8.85 2.08 3.87
N TYR A 60 8.11 1.26 3.13
CA TYR A 60 7.37 0.13 3.69
C TYR A 60 8.32 -0.96 4.22
N TYR A 61 9.41 -1.26 3.49
CA TYR A 61 10.47 -2.14 3.98
C TYR A 61 11.06 -1.66 5.31
N LYS A 62 11.31 -0.37 5.45
CA LYS A 62 11.81 0.24 6.70
C LYS A 62 10.79 0.17 7.86
N SER A 63 9.51 0.12 7.56
CA SER A 63 8.44 0.05 8.57
C SER A 63 8.09 -1.39 8.97
N SER A 64 8.14 -2.34 8.03
CA SER A 64 7.62 -3.70 8.20
C SER A 64 8.64 -4.80 7.88
N GLY A 65 9.89 -4.45 7.55
CA GLY A 65 10.93 -5.40 7.20
C GLY A 65 10.57 -6.22 5.95
N LEU A 66 10.92 -7.51 5.95
CA LEU A 66 10.66 -8.41 4.82
C LEU A 66 9.16 -8.63 4.52
N TRP A 67 8.27 -8.21 5.41
CA TRP A 67 6.82 -8.33 5.21
C TRP A 67 6.29 -7.44 4.08
N PHE A 68 7.11 -6.54 3.50
CA PHE A 68 6.76 -5.82 2.27
C PHE A 68 6.44 -6.79 1.12
N GLY A 69 7.00 -8.00 1.14
CA GLY A 69 6.70 -9.05 0.17
C GLY A 69 5.22 -9.45 0.13
N LEU A 70 4.50 -9.36 1.27
CA LEU A 70 3.05 -9.61 1.31
C LEU A 70 2.28 -8.57 0.51
N LEU A 71 2.65 -7.30 0.63
CA LEU A 71 2.03 -6.23 -0.15
C LEU A 71 2.26 -6.45 -1.65
N VAL A 72 3.48 -6.80 -2.06
CA VAL A 72 3.80 -7.09 -3.47
C VAL A 72 3.06 -8.32 -3.95
N PHE A 73 2.97 -9.37 -3.13
CA PHE A 73 2.23 -10.59 -3.45
C PHE A 73 0.74 -10.33 -3.68
N THR A 74 0.07 -9.62 -2.74
CA THR A 74 -1.35 -9.28 -2.88
C THR A 74 -1.59 -8.35 -4.06
N ALA A 75 -0.75 -7.34 -4.25
CA ALA A 75 -0.83 -6.46 -5.38
C ALA A 75 -0.70 -7.22 -6.72
N THR A 76 0.22 -8.18 -6.81
CA THR A 76 0.39 -8.99 -8.02
C THR A 76 -0.82 -9.89 -8.25
N SER A 77 -1.31 -10.56 -7.21
CA SER A 77 -2.49 -11.44 -7.28
C SER A 77 -3.72 -10.67 -7.76
N ASP A 78 -4.01 -9.53 -7.15
CA ASP A 78 -5.20 -8.73 -7.48
C ASP A 78 -5.09 -8.06 -8.85
N PHE A 79 -3.89 -7.66 -9.27
CA PHE A 79 -3.66 -7.19 -10.64
C PHE A 79 -4.00 -8.28 -11.67
N LEU A 80 -3.49 -9.50 -11.48
CA LEU A 80 -3.77 -10.62 -12.39
C LEU A 80 -5.26 -10.99 -12.38
N ILE A 81 -5.88 -11.04 -11.20
CA ILE A 81 -7.32 -11.33 -11.07
C ILE A 81 -8.15 -10.26 -11.78
N ALA A 82 -7.81 -8.98 -11.65
CA ALA A 82 -8.51 -7.88 -12.33
C ALA A 82 -8.42 -8.02 -13.85
N GLN A 83 -7.26 -8.41 -14.40
CA GLN A 83 -7.08 -8.69 -15.81
C GLN A 83 -7.97 -9.89 -16.24
N CYS A 84 -7.96 -10.99 -15.48
CA CYS A 84 -8.80 -12.15 -15.75
C CYS A 84 -10.30 -11.80 -15.75
N ILE A 85 -10.75 -10.93 -14.83
CA ILE A 85 -12.15 -10.49 -14.77
C ILE A 85 -12.52 -9.71 -16.04
N SER A 86 -11.64 -8.85 -16.54
CA SER A 86 -11.92 -8.02 -17.72
C SER A 86 -11.96 -8.84 -19.02
N HIS A 87 -11.11 -9.86 -19.15
CA HIS A 87 -11.05 -10.71 -20.31
C HIS A 87 -12.10 -11.84 -20.32
N THR A 88 -12.80 -12.03 -19.21
CA THR A 88 -13.78 -13.13 -19.06
C THR A 88 -15.20 -12.62 -19.26
N THR A 89 -15.94 -13.26 -20.18
CA THR A 89 -17.35 -12.97 -20.47
C THR A 89 -18.32 -13.73 -19.56
N SER A 90 -17.92 -14.91 -19.05
CA SER A 90 -18.76 -15.76 -18.20
C SER A 90 -18.96 -15.13 -16.81
N VAL A 91 -20.20 -14.88 -16.44
CA VAL A 91 -20.58 -14.30 -15.13
C VAL A 91 -20.10 -15.18 -13.97
N LEU A 92 -20.20 -16.51 -14.12
CA LEU A 92 -19.77 -17.45 -13.06
C LEU A 92 -18.25 -17.36 -12.82
N LYS A 93 -17.45 -17.36 -13.89
CA LYS A 93 -15.99 -17.22 -13.78
C LYS A 93 -15.59 -15.87 -13.18
N ARG A 94 -16.25 -14.79 -13.58
CA ARG A 94 -16.02 -13.45 -12.99
C ARG A 94 -16.30 -13.43 -11.48
N LYS A 95 -17.41 -14.05 -11.04
CA LYS A 95 -17.71 -14.18 -9.60
C LYS A 95 -16.65 -15.00 -8.88
N LEU A 96 -16.20 -16.11 -9.49
CA LEU A 96 -15.14 -16.96 -8.91
C LEU A 96 -13.85 -16.18 -8.70
N PHE A 97 -13.42 -15.36 -9.67
CA PHE A 97 -12.23 -14.52 -9.55
C PHE A 97 -12.35 -13.48 -8.43
N VAL A 98 -13.52 -12.84 -8.29
CA VAL A 98 -13.76 -11.90 -7.16
C VAL A 98 -13.70 -12.65 -5.83
N THR A 99 -14.33 -13.82 -5.73
CA THR A 99 -14.28 -14.64 -4.51
C THR A 99 -12.84 -15.04 -4.18
N LEU A 100 -12.04 -15.42 -5.18
CA LEU A 100 -10.62 -15.75 -4.99
C LEU A 100 -9.83 -14.57 -4.42
N SER A 101 -10.00 -13.37 -4.99
CA SER A 101 -9.37 -12.14 -4.46
C SER A 101 -9.80 -11.87 -3.01
N LEU A 102 -11.09 -11.98 -2.71
CA LEU A 102 -11.60 -11.83 -1.36
C LEU A 102 -10.99 -12.86 -0.39
N CYS A 103 -10.91 -14.12 -0.80
CA CYS A 103 -10.31 -15.17 0.03
C CYS A 103 -8.82 -14.90 0.30
N ILE A 104 -8.04 -14.47 -0.69
CA ILE A 104 -6.62 -14.12 -0.52
C ILE A 104 -6.48 -12.94 0.44
N ASN A 105 -7.18 -11.85 0.19
CA ASN A 105 -7.06 -10.61 0.95
C ASN A 105 -7.59 -10.76 2.38
N LEU A 106 -8.81 -11.29 2.56
CA LEU A 106 -9.41 -11.48 3.87
C LEU A 106 -8.75 -12.62 4.65
N GLY A 107 -8.32 -13.67 3.97
CA GLY A 107 -7.56 -14.76 4.60
C GLY A 107 -6.25 -14.26 5.18
N MET A 108 -5.52 -13.43 4.43
CA MET A 108 -4.28 -12.82 4.91
C MET A 108 -4.54 -11.84 6.07
N LEU A 109 -5.56 -10.99 5.96
CA LEU A 109 -5.96 -10.09 7.04
C LEU A 109 -6.38 -10.90 8.29
N GLY A 110 -7.15 -11.97 8.10
CA GLY A 110 -7.58 -12.89 9.16
C GLY A 110 -6.38 -13.53 9.89
N TYR A 111 -5.41 -14.03 9.12
CA TYR A 111 -4.22 -14.65 9.69
C TYR A 111 -3.36 -13.64 10.48
N PHE A 112 -3.00 -12.50 9.92
CA PHE A 112 -2.07 -11.57 10.57
C PHE A 112 -2.71 -10.75 11.67
N LYS A 113 -3.98 -10.40 11.56
CA LYS A 113 -4.64 -9.50 12.52
C LYS A 113 -5.54 -10.22 13.51
N TYR A 114 -6.25 -11.24 13.07
CA TYR A 114 -7.34 -11.85 13.87
C TYR A 114 -7.07 -13.29 14.33
N PHE A 115 -5.93 -13.89 13.95
CA PHE A 115 -5.64 -15.28 14.28
C PHE A 115 -5.69 -15.58 15.80
N ASN A 116 -4.98 -14.77 16.60
CA ASN A 116 -4.98 -14.95 18.05
C ASN A 116 -6.35 -14.67 18.66
N PHE A 117 -7.05 -13.63 18.19
CA PHE A 117 -8.40 -13.29 18.65
C PHE A 117 -9.41 -14.42 18.36
N LEU A 118 -9.38 -14.95 17.15
CA LEU A 118 -10.26 -16.07 16.76
C LEU A 118 -9.91 -17.35 17.52
N GLY A 119 -8.63 -17.59 17.76
CA GLY A 119 -8.17 -18.71 18.58
C GLY A 119 -8.65 -18.63 20.02
N GLU A 120 -8.53 -17.47 20.66
CA GLU A 120 -9.07 -17.24 22.01
C GLU A 120 -10.60 -17.44 22.06
N LEU A 121 -11.31 -16.88 21.08
CA LEU A 121 -12.76 -17.02 20.99
C LEU A 121 -13.19 -18.49 20.83
N PHE A 122 -12.47 -19.24 19.99
CA PHE A 122 -12.74 -20.67 19.79
C PHE A 122 -12.50 -21.49 21.05
N THR A 123 -11.40 -21.23 21.76
CA THR A 123 -11.09 -21.97 23.02
C THR A 123 -12.05 -21.60 24.16
N MET A 124 -12.52 -20.35 24.21
CA MET A 124 -13.58 -19.95 25.14
C MET A 124 -14.89 -20.73 24.91
N ALA A 125 -15.22 -21.01 23.64
CA ALA A 125 -16.44 -21.75 23.29
C ALA A 125 -16.30 -23.27 23.42
N ALA A 126 -15.12 -23.82 23.09
CA ALA A 126 -14.89 -25.28 23.07
C ALA A 126 -14.23 -25.84 24.35
N GLY A 127 -13.77 -24.98 25.25
CA GLY A 127 -12.98 -25.33 26.44
C GLY A 127 -11.54 -25.70 26.06
N GLY A 128 -10.56 -25.01 26.60
CA GLY A 128 -9.15 -25.24 26.31
C GLY A 128 -8.28 -24.00 26.57
N GLU A 129 -7.00 -24.12 26.34
CA GLU A 129 -6.05 -22.99 26.39
C GLU A 129 -5.52 -22.71 25.00
N TRP A 130 -5.54 -21.43 24.59
CA TRP A 130 -4.94 -20.98 23.33
C TRP A 130 -3.51 -20.49 23.57
N LEU A 131 -2.54 -21.13 22.93
CA LEU A 131 -1.18 -20.65 22.89
C LEU A 131 -1.10 -19.45 21.94
N LYS A 132 -0.96 -18.24 22.50
CA LYS A 132 -0.79 -17.02 21.70
C LYS A 132 0.46 -17.11 20.83
N MET A 133 0.28 -17.02 19.53
CA MET A 133 1.39 -16.91 18.60
C MET A 133 1.86 -15.45 18.48
N ASN A 134 3.17 -15.26 18.53
CA ASN A 134 3.76 -13.92 18.32
C ASN A 134 3.80 -13.59 16.82
N ILE A 135 2.64 -13.25 16.26
CA ILE A 135 2.50 -12.90 14.84
C ILE A 135 2.80 -11.42 14.67
N PHE A 136 3.83 -11.11 13.90
CA PHE A 136 4.14 -9.72 13.52
C PHE A 136 3.03 -9.17 12.64
N LEU A 137 2.44 -8.04 13.05
CA LEU A 137 1.41 -7.35 12.26
C LEU A 137 2.05 -6.33 11.33
N PRO A 138 2.07 -6.56 9.99
CA PRO A 138 2.60 -5.60 9.05
C PRO A 138 1.82 -4.28 9.08
N VAL A 139 2.54 -3.16 9.07
CA VAL A 139 1.93 -1.83 9.07
C VAL A 139 1.03 -1.67 7.84
N GLY A 140 -0.17 -1.13 8.02
CA GLY A 140 -1.08 -0.84 6.91
C GLY A 140 -1.78 -2.04 6.27
N ILE A 141 -1.64 -3.29 6.82
CA ILE A 141 -2.24 -4.48 6.21
C ILE A 141 -3.75 -4.32 5.96
N SER A 142 -4.49 -3.71 6.87
CA SER A 142 -5.92 -3.46 6.70
C SER A 142 -6.18 -2.47 5.56
N PHE A 143 -5.35 -1.42 5.44
CA PHE A 143 -5.53 -0.38 4.43
C PHE A 143 -5.33 -0.94 3.03
N PHE A 144 -4.21 -1.59 2.75
CA PHE A 144 -3.96 -2.12 1.43
C PHE A 144 -4.90 -3.27 1.07
N THR A 145 -5.33 -4.10 2.05
CA THR A 145 -6.34 -5.14 1.84
C THR A 145 -7.66 -4.55 1.37
N PHE A 146 -8.21 -3.57 2.08
CA PHE A 146 -9.49 -2.95 1.68
C PHE A 146 -9.37 -2.15 0.39
N GLN A 147 -8.23 -1.53 0.13
CA GLN A 147 -7.94 -0.81 -1.11
C GLN A 147 -7.92 -1.76 -2.31
N SER A 148 -7.26 -2.91 -2.19
CA SER A 148 -7.22 -3.98 -3.19
C SER A 148 -8.60 -4.56 -3.46
N ILE A 149 -9.34 -4.90 -2.41
CA ILE A 149 -10.73 -5.40 -2.54
C ILE A 149 -11.61 -4.39 -3.26
N SER A 150 -11.53 -3.11 -2.89
CA SER A 150 -12.30 -2.03 -3.54
C SER A 150 -12.01 -1.95 -5.03
N TYR A 151 -10.73 -2.05 -5.43
CA TYR A 151 -10.32 -2.04 -6.83
C TYR A 151 -10.89 -3.22 -7.61
N VAL A 152 -10.74 -4.45 -7.11
CA VAL A 152 -11.23 -5.66 -7.79
C VAL A 152 -12.75 -5.62 -7.94
N ILE A 153 -13.47 -5.14 -6.92
CA ILE A 153 -14.94 -4.96 -6.99
C ILE A 153 -15.32 -3.90 -8.03
N ASP A 154 -14.60 -2.78 -8.11
CA ASP A 154 -14.90 -1.72 -9.08
C ASP A 154 -14.62 -2.18 -10.51
N VAL A 155 -13.57 -3.00 -10.76
CA VAL A 155 -13.33 -3.67 -12.06
C VAL A 155 -14.45 -4.65 -12.37
N TYR A 156 -14.85 -5.50 -11.41
CA TYR A 156 -15.94 -6.46 -11.60
C TYR A 156 -17.27 -5.78 -11.98
N ARG A 157 -17.57 -4.65 -11.33
CA ARG A 157 -18.77 -3.85 -11.61
C ARG A 157 -18.68 -3.02 -12.89
N GLY A 158 -17.55 -3.04 -13.57
CA GLY A 158 -17.31 -2.25 -14.79
C GLY A 158 -17.21 -0.74 -14.55
N ARG A 159 -16.98 -0.30 -13.29
CA ARG A 159 -16.84 1.13 -12.93
C ARG A 159 -15.51 1.71 -13.36
N ILE A 160 -14.48 0.89 -13.40
CA ILE A 160 -13.14 1.23 -13.87
C ILE A 160 -12.63 0.12 -14.80
N GLN A 161 -11.79 0.50 -15.75
CA GLN A 161 -11.01 -0.46 -16.52
C GLN A 161 -9.80 -0.92 -15.70
N PRO A 162 -9.38 -2.20 -15.81
CA PRO A 162 -8.18 -2.65 -15.13
C PRO A 162 -6.96 -1.87 -15.63
N LEU A 163 -6.03 -1.60 -14.71
CA LEU A 163 -4.78 -0.94 -15.06
C LEU A 163 -3.96 -1.82 -16.02
N GLY A 164 -3.46 -1.24 -17.11
CA GLY A 164 -2.70 -1.97 -18.12
C GLY A 164 -1.30 -2.36 -17.68
N ARG A 165 -0.71 -1.68 -16.69
CA ARG A 165 0.65 -1.93 -16.20
C ARG A 165 0.64 -2.32 -14.74
N TRP A 166 1.36 -3.38 -14.41
CA TRP A 166 1.53 -3.87 -13.04
C TRP A 166 2.10 -2.79 -12.11
N ILE A 167 3.08 -2.01 -12.58
CA ILE A 167 3.73 -0.97 -11.79
C ILE A 167 2.74 0.14 -11.35
N ASP A 168 1.75 0.45 -12.18
CA ASP A 168 0.73 1.46 -11.87
C ASP A 168 -0.18 0.97 -10.73
N TYR A 169 -0.47 -0.34 -10.70
CA TYR A 169 -1.25 -0.94 -9.64
C TYR A 169 -0.46 -1.04 -8.32
N VAL A 170 0.81 -1.45 -8.40
CA VAL A 170 1.69 -1.45 -7.23
C VAL A 170 1.84 -0.03 -6.67
N PHE A 171 2.01 0.98 -7.53
CA PHE A 171 2.01 2.38 -7.10
C PHE A 171 0.75 2.74 -6.32
N TYR A 172 -0.44 2.41 -6.86
CA TYR A 172 -1.72 2.70 -6.22
C TYR A 172 -1.82 2.08 -4.82
N VAL A 173 -1.44 0.81 -4.68
CA VAL A 173 -1.57 0.08 -3.42
C VAL A 173 -0.46 0.43 -2.41
N SER A 174 0.77 0.70 -2.89
CA SER A 174 1.93 0.95 -2.04
C SER A 174 2.16 2.41 -1.68
N PHE A 175 1.35 3.34 -2.17
CA PHE A 175 1.57 4.78 -1.98
C PHE A 175 1.74 5.15 -0.51
N PHE A 176 2.99 5.47 -0.12
CA PHE A 176 3.41 5.57 1.28
C PHE A 176 2.62 6.57 2.15
N PRO A 177 2.19 7.76 1.66
CA PRO A 177 1.43 8.67 2.49
C PRO A 177 0.07 8.09 2.88
N GLN A 178 -0.53 7.29 2.01
CA GLN A 178 -1.83 6.67 2.21
C GLN A 178 -1.73 5.44 3.14
N LEU A 179 -0.68 4.62 3.00
CA LEU A 179 -0.50 3.41 3.79
C LEU A 179 -0.36 3.68 5.29
N VAL A 180 0.21 4.84 5.66
CA VAL A 180 0.54 5.13 7.06
C VAL A 180 -0.49 6.02 7.75
N ALA A 181 -1.04 7.00 7.06
CA ALA A 181 -1.89 8.02 7.68
C ALA A 181 -3.06 8.49 6.79
N GLY A 182 -3.23 7.92 5.59
CA GLY A 182 -4.22 8.39 4.63
C GLY A 182 -5.60 7.73 4.78
N PRO A 183 -6.67 8.41 4.35
CA PRO A 183 -7.97 7.78 4.15
C PRO A 183 -7.88 6.77 3.00
N ILE A 184 -8.74 5.75 3.01
CA ILE A 184 -8.86 4.80 1.90
C ILE A 184 -9.42 5.56 0.69
N VAL A 185 -8.54 5.85 -0.29
CA VAL A 185 -8.94 6.53 -1.53
C VAL A 185 -9.34 5.48 -2.57
N ARG A 186 -10.46 5.70 -3.23
CA ARG A 186 -10.95 4.79 -4.28
C ARG A 186 -10.08 4.87 -5.52
N ALA A 187 -9.85 3.73 -6.15
CA ALA A 187 -9.05 3.62 -7.37
C ALA A 187 -9.52 4.59 -8.47
N ARG A 188 -10.83 4.75 -8.66
CA ARG A 188 -11.41 5.64 -9.66
C ARG A 188 -11.03 7.11 -9.48
N ASP A 189 -10.75 7.53 -8.24
CA ASP A 189 -10.43 8.91 -7.91
C ASP A 189 -8.91 9.14 -7.89
N PHE A 190 -8.14 8.12 -7.53
CA PHE A 190 -6.68 8.17 -7.44
C PHE A 190 -5.98 7.97 -8.80
N ILE A 191 -6.40 6.96 -9.57
CA ILE A 191 -5.72 6.57 -10.82
C ILE A 191 -5.64 7.71 -11.83
N PRO A 192 -6.70 8.51 -12.09
CA PRO A 192 -6.60 9.64 -13.01
C PRO A 192 -5.60 10.71 -12.57
N GLN A 193 -5.44 10.91 -11.25
CA GLN A 193 -4.51 11.90 -10.69
C GLN A 193 -3.06 11.46 -10.85
N MET A 194 -2.78 10.16 -10.80
CA MET A 194 -1.46 9.58 -10.98
C MET A 194 -0.83 9.93 -12.33
N TYR A 195 -1.66 10.03 -13.38
CA TYR A 195 -1.22 10.35 -14.73
C TYR A 195 -1.17 11.86 -15.02
N LYS A 196 -1.80 12.69 -14.20
CA LYS A 196 -1.75 14.15 -14.36
C LYS A 196 -0.36 14.69 -14.01
N ASN A 197 0.04 15.76 -14.70
CA ASN A 197 1.22 16.50 -14.32
C ASN A 197 0.94 17.24 -12.99
N PRO A 198 1.82 17.16 -12.00
CA PRO A 198 1.67 17.91 -10.78
C PRO A 198 1.86 19.41 -11.06
N THR A 199 0.77 20.14 -11.06
CA THR A 199 0.75 21.61 -11.14
C THR A 199 0.06 22.10 -9.88
N VAL A 200 0.76 22.87 -9.05
CA VAL A 200 0.16 23.52 -7.89
C VAL A 200 -0.07 24.98 -8.25
N THR A 201 -1.32 25.38 -8.29
CA THR A 201 -1.68 26.79 -8.47
C THR A 201 -1.60 27.54 -7.15
N ARG A 202 -1.36 28.86 -7.19
CA ARG A 202 -1.34 29.70 -5.98
C ARG A 202 -2.65 29.60 -5.17
N SER A 203 -3.78 29.47 -5.87
CA SER A 203 -5.10 29.31 -5.23
C SER A 203 -5.21 27.98 -4.48
N GLU A 204 -4.73 26.87 -5.03
CA GLU A 204 -4.71 25.55 -4.35
C GLU A 204 -3.77 25.56 -3.14
N PHE A 205 -2.65 26.27 -3.23
CA PHE A 205 -1.74 26.44 -2.10
C PHE A 205 -2.38 27.26 -0.97
N CYS A 206 -3.12 28.33 -1.29
CA CYS A 206 -3.88 29.10 -0.30
C CYS A 206 -4.98 28.27 0.36
N LEU A 207 -5.68 27.41 -0.39
CA LEU A 207 -6.75 26.56 0.14
C LEU A 207 -6.26 25.56 1.20
N LEU A 208 -5.00 25.12 1.13
CA LEU A 208 -4.40 24.25 2.15
C LEU A 208 -4.34 24.92 3.55
N TYR A 209 -4.22 26.25 3.59
CA TYR A 209 -4.16 27.01 4.85
C TYR A 209 -5.51 27.58 5.28
N THR A 210 -6.47 27.67 4.37
CA THR A 210 -7.76 28.34 4.64
C THR A 210 -8.95 27.37 4.67
N SER A 211 -8.73 26.10 4.31
CA SER A 211 -9.77 25.07 4.42
C SER A 211 -9.98 24.74 5.91
N PRO A 212 -11.19 24.98 6.47
CA PRO A 212 -11.49 24.55 7.83
C PRO A 212 -11.42 23.01 7.88
N SER A 213 -10.70 22.51 8.87
CA SER A 213 -10.59 21.09 9.23
C SER A 213 -11.93 20.54 9.71
#